data_1585e424c2f05381b5028765ab6ae301
#
_entry.id   1585e424c2f05381b5028765ab6ae301
#
_cell.length_a   1.000
_cell.length_b   1.000
_cell.length_c   1.000
_cell.angle_alpha   90.00
_cell.angle_beta   90.00
_cell.angle_gamma   90.00
#
_symmetry.space_group_name_H-M   'P 1'
#
loop_
_entity.id
_entity.type
_entity.pdbx_description
1 polymer ?
#
loop_
_entity_poly.entity_id
_entity_poly.type
_entity_poly.pdbx_seq_one_letter_code
_entity_poly.pdbx_strand_id
1 'polypeptide(L)'
;MSSPHNAVLTGFTPAQLAKPIPQALTLELSAYGFARAYCLKNGVGQDEAGFAQVYQSVKEKFDKYALSSSQIRRRQLIFFPKVSDIRFSNGHIEVAPPEHPYLRLYDIATDPRGADLKSRHESYAKVVDQGLELMFQNVAEAPDDLIHVTCSGYLSPSPVERMAASRGWFETTVTHSYHMGCYGAFPAIKMAHGMLSSSRFGVTPVKHRVDIVHSELLSAHNNIVDARAENIITMTLFADGLIKYSVLSEEELQRQGGMASGFWR
;
A
#
# COMPACT_ATOMS: atom_id res chain seq x y z
N MET A 1 7.07 -4.77 43.21
CA MET A 1 7.46 -4.69 41.78
C MET A 1 6.17 -4.70 41.01
N SER A 2 5.77 -3.58 40.40
CA SER A 2 4.58 -3.52 39.56
C SER A 2 4.79 -4.44 38.36
N SER A 3 3.78 -5.25 38.05
CA SER A 3 3.71 -6.11 36.87
C SER A 3 4.13 -5.32 35.61
N PRO A 4 4.85 -5.90 34.65
CA PRO A 4 5.12 -5.22 33.40
C PRO A 4 3.76 -4.87 32.78
N HIS A 5 3.56 -3.58 32.49
CA HIS A 5 2.30 -3.18 31.87
C HIS A 5 2.25 -3.72 30.45
N ASN A 6 1.34 -4.62 30.21
CA ASN A 6 1.10 -5.20 28.92
C ASN A 6 0.40 -4.17 28.03
N ALA A 7 1.01 -3.80 26.94
CA ALA A 7 0.32 -3.11 25.87
C ALA A 7 -0.33 -4.15 24.96
N VAL A 8 -1.55 -3.89 24.53
CA VAL A 8 -2.34 -4.82 23.72
C VAL A 8 -2.54 -4.28 22.32
N LEU A 9 -2.22 -5.11 21.32
CA LEU A 9 -2.52 -4.84 19.93
C LEU A 9 -3.96 -5.24 19.61
N THR A 10 -4.75 -4.32 19.06
CA THR A 10 -6.17 -4.54 18.80
C THR A 10 -6.69 -3.67 17.65
N GLY A 11 -7.95 -3.84 17.28
CA GLY A 11 -8.65 -2.96 16.34
C GLY A 11 -8.08 -2.97 14.93
N PHE A 12 -7.58 -4.12 14.45
CA PHE A 12 -7.08 -4.27 13.09
C PHE A 12 -8.19 -4.00 12.07
N THR A 13 -8.05 -2.90 11.34
CA THR A 13 -9.05 -2.42 10.37
C THR A 13 -8.36 -2.20 9.03
N PRO A 14 -8.40 -3.18 8.11
CA PRO A 14 -7.89 -2.98 6.76
C PRO A 14 -8.85 -2.15 5.92
N ALA A 15 -8.31 -1.33 5.01
CA ALA A 15 -9.09 -0.70 3.95
C ALA A 15 -8.88 -1.46 2.64
N GLN A 16 -9.96 -2.04 2.12
CA GLN A 16 -9.95 -2.73 0.83
C GLN A 16 -10.52 -1.81 -0.26
N LEU A 17 -9.64 -1.11 -0.97
CA LEU A 17 -10.01 -0.14 -2.00
C LEU A 17 -10.11 -0.75 -3.40
N ALA A 18 -9.50 -1.91 -3.62
CA ALA A 18 -9.60 -2.66 -4.87
C ALA A 18 -9.80 -4.15 -4.59
N LYS A 19 -10.45 -4.85 -5.54
CA LYS A 19 -10.55 -6.31 -5.46
C LYS A 19 -9.18 -6.94 -5.74
N PRO A 20 -8.75 -7.93 -4.93
CA PRO A 20 -7.50 -8.63 -5.19
C PRO A 20 -7.53 -9.34 -6.56
N ILE A 21 -6.51 -9.13 -7.34
CA ILE A 21 -6.34 -9.70 -8.69
C ILE A 21 -5.58 -11.02 -8.58
N PRO A 22 -5.97 -12.08 -9.33
CA PRO A 22 -5.20 -13.32 -9.39
C PRO A 22 -3.77 -13.08 -9.87
N GLN A 23 -2.78 -13.70 -9.23
CA GLN A 23 -1.37 -13.53 -9.58
C GLN A 23 -1.08 -13.87 -11.04
N ALA A 24 -1.63 -14.99 -11.55
CA ALA A 24 -1.44 -15.37 -12.94
C ALA A 24 -1.86 -14.24 -13.91
N LEU A 25 -2.99 -13.58 -13.65
CA LEU A 25 -3.46 -12.46 -14.48
C LEU A 25 -2.54 -11.24 -14.35
N THR A 26 -2.05 -10.94 -13.14
CA THR A 26 -1.13 -9.81 -12.96
C THR A 26 0.20 -10.04 -13.67
N LEU A 27 0.70 -11.27 -13.71
CA LEU A 27 1.92 -11.63 -14.45
C LEU A 27 1.74 -11.46 -15.96
N GLU A 28 0.62 -11.93 -16.50
CA GLU A 28 0.28 -11.78 -17.92
C GLU A 28 0.23 -10.31 -18.34
N LEU A 29 -0.53 -9.52 -17.59
CA LEU A 29 -0.67 -8.07 -17.82
C LEU A 29 0.66 -7.32 -17.68
N SER A 30 1.46 -7.69 -16.68
CA SER A 30 2.78 -7.09 -16.48
C SER A 30 3.70 -7.42 -17.65
N ALA A 31 3.79 -8.68 -18.05
CA ALA A 31 4.61 -9.09 -19.20
C ALA A 31 4.19 -8.37 -20.49
N TYR A 32 2.89 -8.24 -20.73
CA TYR A 32 2.36 -7.47 -21.86
C TYR A 32 2.77 -5.99 -21.77
N GLY A 33 2.60 -5.35 -20.60
CA GLY A 33 3.00 -3.96 -20.38
C GLY A 33 4.48 -3.72 -20.64
N PHE A 34 5.35 -4.61 -20.14
CA PHE A 34 6.79 -4.56 -20.38
C PHE A 34 7.15 -4.71 -21.86
N ALA A 35 6.49 -5.64 -22.57
CA ALA A 35 6.72 -5.81 -24.00
C ALA A 35 6.32 -4.57 -24.79
N ARG A 36 5.15 -3.98 -24.49
CA ARG A 36 4.69 -2.73 -25.11
C ARG A 36 5.64 -1.57 -24.83
N ALA A 37 6.05 -1.41 -23.57
CA ALA A 37 7.02 -0.39 -23.17
C ALA A 37 8.37 -0.55 -23.88
N TYR A 38 8.85 -1.79 -24.01
CA TYR A 38 10.08 -2.08 -24.74
C TYR A 38 9.96 -1.75 -26.23
N CYS A 39 8.86 -2.13 -26.88
CA CYS A 39 8.62 -1.84 -28.29
C CYS A 39 8.59 -0.31 -28.54
N LEU A 40 7.87 0.43 -27.72
CA LEU A 40 7.79 1.90 -27.84
C LEU A 40 9.15 2.57 -27.64
N LYS A 41 9.89 2.13 -26.60
CA LYS A 41 11.19 2.72 -26.28
C LYS A 41 12.24 2.49 -27.37
N ASN A 42 12.19 1.34 -28.04
CA ASN A 42 13.23 0.94 -29.00
C ASN A 42 12.77 1.06 -30.46
N GLY A 43 11.54 1.47 -30.73
CA GLY A 43 11.01 1.63 -32.08
C GLY A 43 10.88 0.30 -32.84
N VAL A 44 10.68 -0.81 -32.11
CA VAL A 44 10.56 -2.18 -32.68
C VAL A 44 9.17 -2.76 -32.42
N GLY A 45 8.84 -3.88 -33.08
CA GLY A 45 7.57 -4.58 -32.84
C GLY A 45 6.35 -3.76 -33.23
N GLN A 46 6.44 -3.00 -34.33
CA GLN A 46 5.34 -2.20 -34.86
C GLN A 46 4.26 -3.05 -35.55
N ASP A 47 4.62 -4.25 -36.00
CA ASP A 47 3.68 -5.24 -36.51
C ASP A 47 3.40 -6.34 -35.45
N GLU A 48 2.37 -7.15 -35.70
CA GLU A 48 1.93 -8.21 -34.79
C GLU A 48 3.01 -9.27 -34.55
N ALA A 49 3.74 -9.66 -35.59
CA ALA A 49 4.78 -10.68 -35.50
C ALA A 49 5.98 -10.20 -34.67
N GLY A 50 6.42 -8.98 -34.91
CA GLY A 50 7.50 -8.35 -34.15
C GLY A 50 7.14 -8.12 -32.69
N PHE A 51 5.90 -7.71 -32.40
CA PHE A 51 5.41 -7.59 -31.03
C PHE A 51 5.36 -8.96 -30.33
N ALA A 52 4.82 -10.00 -31.00
CA ALA A 52 4.74 -11.34 -30.43
C ALA A 52 6.13 -11.89 -30.05
N GLN A 53 7.15 -11.65 -30.86
CA GLN A 53 8.51 -12.04 -30.56
C GLN A 53 9.06 -11.34 -29.31
N VAL A 54 8.86 -10.02 -29.19
CA VAL A 54 9.25 -9.26 -27.99
C VAL A 54 8.49 -9.73 -26.76
N TYR A 55 7.19 -9.93 -26.89
CA TYR A 55 6.35 -10.42 -25.81
C TYR A 55 6.80 -11.77 -25.29
N GLN A 56 7.09 -12.71 -26.20
CA GLN A 56 7.60 -14.03 -25.82
C GLN A 56 8.94 -13.93 -25.04
N SER A 57 9.87 -13.09 -25.49
CA SER A 57 11.14 -12.87 -24.79
C SER A 57 10.96 -12.27 -23.40
N VAL A 58 10.01 -11.35 -23.25
CA VAL A 58 9.68 -10.77 -21.92
C VAL A 58 9.02 -11.84 -21.04
N LYS A 59 8.10 -12.63 -21.58
CA LYS A 59 7.42 -13.69 -20.85
C LYS A 59 8.40 -14.73 -20.30
N GLU A 60 9.42 -15.13 -21.05
CA GLU A 60 10.48 -16.02 -20.59
C GLU A 60 11.23 -15.47 -19.37
N LYS A 61 11.44 -14.13 -19.32
CA LYS A 61 12.02 -13.49 -18.12
C LYS A 61 11.07 -13.52 -16.94
N PHE A 62 9.77 -13.29 -17.17
CA PHE A 62 8.76 -13.40 -16.11
C PHE A 62 8.66 -14.84 -15.58
N ASP A 63 8.65 -15.84 -16.44
CA ASP A 63 8.62 -17.26 -16.06
C ASP A 63 9.83 -17.64 -15.21
N LYS A 64 10.98 -16.99 -15.44
CA LYS A 64 12.23 -17.23 -14.71
C LYS A 64 12.31 -16.51 -13.38
N TYR A 65 11.84 -15.27 -13.29
CA TYR A 65 12.13 -14.39 -12.17
C TYR A 65 10.90 -13.97 -11.35
N ALA A 66 9.71 -13.99 -11.94
CA ALA A 66 8.50 -13.55 -11.26
C ALA A 66 8.04 -14.54 -10.19
N LEU A 67 7.43 -14.03 -9.14
CA LEU A 67 6.77 -14.89 -8.16
C LEU A 67 5.49 -15.47 -8.73
N SER A 68 5.46 -16.79 -8.80
CA SER A 68 4.37 -17.55 -9.41
C SER A 68 3.10 -17.58 -8.57
N SER A 69 1.99 -18.02 -9.17
CA SER A 69 0.71 -18.22 -8.48
C SER A 69 0.72 -19.35 -7.44
N SER A 70 1.75 -20.20 -7.42
CA SER A 70 1.97 -21.16 -6.33
C SER A 70 2.53 -20.50 -5.06
N GLN A 71 3.24 -19.39 -5.20
CA GLN A 71 3.82 -18.61 -4.09
C GLN A 71 2.85 -17.53 -3.61
N ILE A 72 2.19 -16.84 -4.53
CA ILE A 72 1.22 -15.77 -4.24
C ILE A 72 -0.05 -16.04 -5.05
N ARG A 73 -1.19 -16.17 -4.37
CA ARG A 73 -2.46 -16.45 -5.06
C ARG A 73 -3.07 -15.20 -5.70
N ARG A 74 -3.13 -14.11 -4.92
CA ARG A 74 -3.78 -12.84 -5.30
C ARG A 74 -3.06 -11.68 -4.66
N ARG A 75 -3.11 -10.52 -5.33
CA ARG A 75 -2.60 -9.25 -4.77
C ARG A 75 -3.62 -8.15 -4.97
N GLN A 76 -3.71 -7.22 -4.03
CA GLN A 76 -4.38 -5.94 -4.24
C GLN A 76 -3.38 -5.00 -4.91
N LEU A 77 -3.75 -4.49 -6.07
CA LEU A 77 -2.98 -3.49 -6.83
C LEU A 77 -3.96 -2.39 -7.22
N ILE A 78 -3.85 -1.23 -6.58
CA ILE A 78 -4.84 -0.15 -6.71
C ILE A 78 -4.63 0.60 -8.03
N PHE A 79 -3.36 0.82 -8.40
CA PHE A 79 -2.97 1.47 -9.64
C PHE A 79 -2.77 0.45 -10.78
N PHE A 80 -3.55 -0.58 -10.78
CA PHE A 80 -3.57 -1.60 -11.82
C PHE A 80 -4.96 -1.65 -12.44
N PRO A 81 -5.11 -1.97 -13.74
CA PRO A 81 -6.42 -2.08 -14.36
C PRO A 81 -7.32 -3.03 -13.57
N LYS A 82 -8.59 -2.68 -13.39
CA LYS A 82 -9.56 -3.61 -12.80
C LYS A 82 -9.79 -4.77 -13.73
N VAL A 83 -10.06 -5.95 -13.18
CA VAL A 83 -10.36 -7.14 -14.00
C VAL A 83 -11.54 -6.92 -14.95
N SER A 84 -12.53 -6.12 -14.54
CA SER A 84 -13.66 -5.71 -15.38
C SER A 84 -13.26 -4.83 -16.58
N ASP A 85 -12.13 -4.16 -16.50
CA ASP A 85 -11.65 -3.24 -17.52
C ASP A 85 -10.76 -3.95 -18.54
N ILE A 86 -10.48 -5.23 -18.33
CA ILE A 86 -9.59 -6.05 -19.13
C ILE A 86 -10.43 -7.00 -19.98
N ARG A 87 -10.24 -6.95 -21.29
CA ARG A 87 -10.85 -7.88 -22.24
C ARG A 87 -9.76 -8.68 -22.92
N PHE A 88 -10.03 -9.96 -23.09
CA PHE A 88 -9.23 -10.83 -23.93
C PHE A 88 -9.96 -10.98 -25.26
N SER A 89 -9.39 -10.46 -26.33
CA SER A 89 -9.95 -10.54 -27.68
C SER A 89 -8.86 -11.03 -28.61
N ASN A 90 -9.12 -12.11 -29.34
CA ASN A 90 -8.23 -12.69 -30.36
C ASN A 90 -6.77 -12.90 -29.90
N GLY A 91 -6.56 -13.31 -28.67
CA GLY A 91 -5.21 -13.50 -28.10
C GLY A 91 -4.54 -12.20 -27.64
N HIS A 92 -5.20 -11.09 -27.72
CA HIS A 92 -4.74 -9.79 -27.23
C HIS A 92 -5.46 -9.37 -25.95
N ILE A 93 -4.73 -8.69 -25.08
CA ILE A 93 -5.29 -8.03 -23.90
C ILE A 93 -5.68 -6.60 -24.30
N GLU A 94 -6.96 -6.34 -24.30
CA GLU A 94 -7.50 -5.00 -24.44
C GLU A 94 -7.80 -4.45 -23.03
N VAL A 95 -7.31 -3.27 -22.73
CA VAL A 95 -7.61 -2.53 -21.50
C VAL A 95 -8.59 -1.43 -21.83
N ALA A 96 -9.61 -1.24 -21.01
CA ALA A 96 -10.58 -0.17 -21.20
C ALA A 96 -9.90 1.19 -21.36
N PRO A 97 -10.52 2.11 -22.13
CA PRO A 97 -9.93 3.42 -22.43
C PRO A 97 -9.50 4.19 -21.16
N PRO A 98 -8.54 5.12 -21.31
CA PRO A 98 -7.85 5.80 -20.19
C PRO A 98 -8.70 6.76 -19.33
N GLU A 99 -10.00 6.72 -19.44
CA GLU A 99 -10.91 7.46 -18.54
C GLU A 99 -10.87 6.94 -17.09
N HIS A 100 -10.31 5.76 -16.90
CA HIS A 100 -10.20 5.18 -15.56
C HIS A 100 -9.06 5.86 -14.77
N PRO A 101 -9.32 6.41 -13.56
CA PRO A 101 -8.33 7.17 -12.78
C PRO A 101 -7.06 6.36 -12.46
N TYR A 102 -7.13 5.03 -12.47
CA TYR A 102 -5.98 4.15 -12.18
C TYR A 102 -5.04 3.97 -13.37
N LEU A 103 -5.50 4.17 -14.61
CA LEU A 103 -4.66 4.09 -15.81
C LEU A 103 -3.84 5.36 -16.04
N ARG A 104 -4.16 6.46 -15.37
CA ARG A 104 -3.44 7.74 -15.54
C ARG A 104 -1.98 7.69 -15.08
N LEU A 105 -1.62 6.74 -14.20
CA LEU A 105 -0.23 6.56 -13.80
C LEU A 105 0.59 5.80 -14.85
N TYR A 106 -0.06 4.95 -15.64
CA TYR A 106 0.59 4.03 -16.58
C TYR A 106 -0.16 4.03 -17.91
N ASP A 107 -0.04 5.12 -18.67
CA ASP A 107 -0.50 5.14 -20.05
C ASP A 107 0.57 4.50 -20.94
N ILE A 108 0.51 3.19 -21.08
CA ILE A 108 1.48 2.39 -21.83
C ILE A 108 1.50 2.78 -23.31
N ALA A 109 0.42 3.37 -23.83
CA ALA A 109 0.33 3.74 -25.24
C ALA A 109 1.13 5.01 -25.56
N THR A 110 1.20 5.95 -24.61
CA THR A 110 1.81 7.27 -24.85
C THR A 110 3.10 7.49 -24.09
N ASP A 111 3.20 7.03 -22.83
CA ASP A 111 4.41 7.13 -22.01
C ASP A 111 4.64 5.85 -21.19
N PRO A 112 5.51 4.96 -21.67
CA PRO A 112 5.80 3.71 -20.97
C PRO A 112 6.51 3.90 -19.62
N ARG A 113 7.04 5.10 -19.30
CA ARG A 113 7.65 5.40 -17.99
C ARG A 113 6.59 5.63 -16.91
N GLY A 114 5.36 5.92 -17.35
CA GLY A 114 4.27 6.32 -16.48
C GLY A 114 4.37 7.77 -16.01
N ALA A 115 3.45 8.17 -15.16
CA ALA A 115 3.36 9.52 -14.62
C ALA A 115 4.62 9.92 -13.82
N ASP A 116 4.87 11.20 -13.74
CA ASP A 116 5.95 11.77 -12.94
C ASP A 116 5.74 11.55 -11.42
N LEU A 117 6.77 11.83 -10.64
CA LEU A 117 6.74 11.61 -9.20
C LEU A 117 5.65 12.44 -8.50
N LYS A 118 5.41 13.67 -8.95
CA LYS A 118 4.37 14.54 -8.40
C LYS A 118 2.98 13.92 -8.59
N SER A 119 2.65 13.50 -9.80
CA SER A 119 1.37 12.86 -10.13
C SER A 119 1.17 11.54 -9.35
N ARG A 120 2.25 10.78 -9.15
CA ARG A 120 2.21 9.55 -8.31
C ARG A 120 1.88 9.86 -6.86
N HIS A 121 2.50 10.90 -6.28
CA HIS A 121 2.21 11.31 -4.90
C HIS A 121 0.82 11.92 -4.74
N GLU A 122 0.33 12.69 -5.71
CA GLU A 122 -1.05 13.19 -5.71
C GLU A 122 -2.08 12.05 -5.77
N SER A 123 -1.81 11.02 -6.56
CA SER A 123 -2.66 9.82 -6.64
C SER A 123 -2.58 9.00 -5.36
N TYR A 124 -1.37 8.84 -4.79
CA TYR A 124 -1.16 8.23 -3.49
C TYR A 124 -2.01 8.93 -2.42
N ALA A 125 -1.94 10.27 -2.35
CA ALA A 125 -2.69 11.05 -1.35
C ALA A 125 -4.19 10.77 -1.42
N LYS A 126 -4.78 10.82 -2.62
CA LYS A 126 -6.21 10.56 -2.83
C LYS A 126 -6.64 9.17 -2.38
N VAL A 127 -5.82 8.17 -2.68
CA VAL A 127 -6.09 6.77 -2.29
C VAL A 127 -5.97 6.60 -0.78
N VAL A 128 -4.94 7.18 -0.17
CA VAL A 128 -4.76 7.10 1.28
C VAL A 128 -5.86 7.86 2.02
N ASP A 129 -6.29 9.03 1.55
CA ASP A 129 -7.41 9.77 2.14
C ASP A 129 -8.69 8.90 2.15
N GLN A 130 -9.03 8.23 1.05
CA GLN A 130 -10.16 7.29 1.00
C GLN A 130 -9.99 6.10 1.96
N GLY A 131 -8.79 5.56 2.04
CA GLY A 131 -8.48 4.47 2.98
C GLY A 131 -8.62 4.90 4.44
N LEU A 132 -8.18 6.11 4.77
CA LEU A 132 -8.33 6.69 6.11
C LEU A 132 -9.79 6.90 6.48
N GLU A 133 -10.62 7.39 5.57
CA GLU A 133 -12.06 7.52 5.78
C GLU A 133 -12.69 6.17 6.17
N LEU A 134 -12.36 5.11 5.44
CA LEU A 134 -12.86 3.75 5.73
C LEU A 134 -12.34 3.22 7.07
N MET A 135 -11.04 3.37 7.34
CA MET A 135 -10.42 2.83 8.55
C MET A 135 -10.87 3.55 9.84
N PHE A 136 -11.24 4.81 9.75
CA PHE A 136 -11.63 5.63 10.88
C PHE A 136 -13.14 5.99 10.91
N GLN A 137 -13.97 5.46 10.01
CA GLN A 137 -15.41 5.80 9.92
C GLN A 137 -16.17 5.62 11.22
N ASN A 138 -15.81 4.63 12.04
CA ASN A 138 -16.45 4.33 13.32
C ASN A 138 -15.61 4.75 14.53
N VAL A 139 -14.58 5.58 14.34
CA VAL A 139 -13.71 6.06 15.41
C VAL A 139 -14.10 7.48 15.76
N ALA A 140 -14.79 7.64 16.88
CA ALA A 140 -15.23 8.95 17.37
C ALA A 140 -14.17 9.65 18.22
N GLU A 141 -13.48 8.89 19.08
CA GLU A 141 -12.50 9.46 20.01
C GLU A 141 -11.11 9.54 19.37
N ALA A 142 -10.45 10.68 19.60
CA ALA A 142 -9.06 10.88 19.18
C ALA A 142 -8.12 9.91 19.90
N PRO A 143 -7.11 9.33 19.23
CA PRO A 143 -6.00 8.67 19.93
C PRO A 143 -5.08 9.72 20.58
N ASP A 144 -4.33 9.33 21.61
CA ASP A 144 -3.31 10.21 22.19
C ASP A 144 -2.17 10.47 21.20
N ASP A 145 -1.75 9.42 20.49
CA ASP A 145 -0.75 9.49 19.44
C ASP A 145 -1.20 8.71 18.20
N LEU A 146 -0.71 9.16 17.05
CA LEU A 146 -0.95 8.54 15.75
C LEU A 146 0.38 8.34 15.02
N ILE A 147 0.74 7.09 14.73
CA ILE A 147 1.98 6.77 14.00
C ILE A 147 1.63 6.42 12.56
N HIS A 148 2.16 7.19 11.63
CA HIS A 148 2.04 6.91 10.19
C HIS A 148 3.27 6.19 9.69
N VAL A 149 3.08 5.00 9.15
CA VAL A 149 4.14 4.14 8.58
C VAL A 149 3.95 4.04 7.07
N THR A 150 4.94 4.47 6.31
CA THR A 150 4.96 4.30 4.86
C THR A 150 6.38 4.40 4.29
N CYS A 151 6.64 3.70 3.18
CA CYS A 151 7.79 3.92 2.30
C CYS A 151 7.39 4.17 0.84
N SER A 152 6.10 4.37 0.58
CA SER A 152 5.55 4.55 -0.77
C SER A 152 4.95 5.92 -1.05
N GLY A 153 4.92 6.84 -0.05
CA GLY A 153 4.41 8.19 -0.27
C GLY A 153 4.91 9.20 0.77
N TYR A 154 5.38 10.34 0.30
CA TYR A 154 5.99 11.39 1.13
C TYR A 154 5.34 12.73 0.82
N LEU A 155 4.47 13.18 1.71
CA LEU A 155 3.72 14.43 1.58
C LEU A 155 3.75 15.19 2.89
N SER A 156 3.81 16.52 2.80
CA SER A 156 3.69 17.40 3.95
C SER A 156 2.68 18.52 3.61
N PRO A 157 1.60 18.66 4.38
CA PRO A 157 1.17 17.74 5.44
C PRO A 157 0.77 16.37 4.88
N SER A 158 1.02 15.32 5.66
CA SER A 158 0.67 13.95 5.30
C SER A 158 -0.86 13.74 5.27
N PRO A 159 -1.36 12.70 4.58
CA PRO A 159 -2.79 12.35 4.64
C PRO A 159 -3.29 12.15 6.07
N VAL A 160 -2.46 11.57 6.94
CA VAL A 160 -2.82 11.30 8.33
C VAL A 160 -2.93 12.60 9.15
N GLU A 161 -2.03 13.56 8.94
CA GLU A 161 -2.12 14.89 9.57
C GLU A 161 -3.36 15.65 9.10
N ARG A 162 -3.66 15.60 7.80
CA ARG A 162 -4.88 16.24 7.26
C ARG A 162 -6.15 15.60 7.83
N MET A 163 -6.18 14.27 7.96
CA MET A 163 -7.31 13.57 8.58
C MET A 163 -7.47 13.98 10.05
N ALA A 164 -6.40 13.98 10.85
CA ALA A 164 -6.44 14.39 12.26
C ALA A 164 -6.96 15.83 12.40
N ALA A 165 -6.46 16.75 11.58
CA ALA A 165 -6.92 18.14 11.57
C ALA A 165 -8.41 18.25 11.18
N SER A 166 -8.86 17.55 10.15
CA SER A 166 -10.26 17.57 9.70
C SER A 166 -11.25 17.00 10.74
N ARG A 167 -10.76 16.12 11.62
CA ARG A 167 -11.53 15.53 12.73
C ARG A 167 -11.47 16.37 14.02
N GLY A 168 -10.70 17.47 14.02
CA GLY A 168 -10.51 18.30 15.21
C GLY A 168 -9.63 17.63 16.28
N TRP A 169 -8.78 16.67 15.91
CA TRP A 169 -7.89 15.95 16.82
C TRP A 169 -6.59 16.75 17.06
N PHE A 170 -6.73 17.95 17.58
CA PHE A 170 -5.60 18.90 17.71
C PHE A 170 -4.61 18.54 18.82
N GLU A 171 -5.02 17.70 19.78
CA GLU A 171 -4.16 17.21 20.85
C GLU A 171 -3.44 15.91 20.50
N THR A 172 -3.81 15.25 19.39
CA THR A 172 -3.15 14.04 18.93
C THR A 172 -1.78 14.34 18.35
N THR A 173 -0.73 13.76 18.90
CA THR A 173 0.61 13.87 18.32
C THR A 173 0.76 12.92 17.14
N VAL A 174 1.08 13.45 15.95
CA VAL A 174 1.36 12.64 14.76
C VAL A 174 2.86 12.41 14.63
N THR A 175 3.26 11.13 14.54
CA THR A 175 4.65 10.70 14.33
C THR A 175 4.77 9.96 13.01
N HIS A 176 5.80 10.27 12.22
CA HIS A 176 6.07 9.61 10.95
C HIS A 176 7.20 8.60 11.08
N SER A 177 6.90 7.33 10.79
CA SER A 177 7.86 6.23 10.69
C SER A 177 8.06 5.87 9.23
N TYR A 178 8.78 6.71 8.51
CA TYR A 178 9.02 6.60 7.08
C TYR A 178 10.33 5.86 6.78
N HIS A 179 10.46 5.35 5.56
CA HIS A 179 11.66 4.67 5.04
C HIS A 179 12.11 3.42 5.81
N MET A 180 11.23 2.84 6.63
CA MET A 180 11.57 1.65 7.42
C MET A 180 11.47 0.35 6.61
N GLY A 181 10.88 0.40 5.41
CA GLY A 181 10.64 -0.78 4.59
C GLY A 181 9.62 -1.75 5.21
N CYS A 182 9.67 -3.01 4.79
CA CYS A 182 8.69 -4.03 5.17
C CYS A 182 8.63 -4.36 6.66
N TYR A 183 9.64 -3.96 7.44
CA TYR A 183 9.65 -4.20 8.90
C TYR A 183 9.11 -3.02 9.72
N GLY A 184 8.61 -1.97 9.09
CA GLY A 184 8.15 -0.73 9.72
C GLY A 184 7.11 -0.91 10.84
N ALA A 185 6.37 -2.01 10.84
CA ALA A 185 5.44 -2.36 11.91
C ALA A 185 6.15 -2.55 13.26
N PHE A 186 7.32 -3.19 13.28
CA PHE A 186 8.02 -3.49 14.54
C PHE A 186 8.53 -2.24 15.26
N PRO A 187 9.25 -1.30 14.60
CA PRO A 187 9.61 -0.04 15.24
C PRO A 187 8.38 0.78 15.63
N ALA A 188 7.29 0.82 14.83
CA ALA A 188 6.08 1.52 15.18
C ALA A 188 5.43 0.98 16.47
N ILE A 189 5.34 -0.34 16.62
CA ILE A 189 4.84 -0.99 17.84
C ILE A 189 5.74 -0.67 19.05
N LYS A 190 7.07 -0.69 18.87
CA LYS A 190 8.01 -0.33 19.95
C LYS A 190 7.87 1.14 20.36
N MET A 191 7.71 2.06 19.40
CA MET A 191 7.46 3.47 19.66
C MET A 191 6.14 3.65 20.42
N ALA A 192 5.05 3.02 19.97
CA ALA A 192 3.75 3.06 20.63
C ALA A 192 3.82 2.59 22.09
N HIS A 193 4.51 1.46 22.33
CA HIS A 193 4.75 0.96 23.69
C HIS A 193 5.53 1.96 24.55
N GLY A 194 6.57 2.60 23.98
CA GLY A 194 7.35 3.65 24.64
C GLY A 194 6.50 4.87 24.97
N MET A 195 5.64 5.32 24.04
CA MET A 195 4.71 6.45 24.23
C MET A 195 3.72 6.20 25.37
N LEU A 196 3.11 5.01 25.43
CA LEU A 196 2.21 4.62 26.53
C LEU A 196 2.94 4.53 27.86
N SER A 197 4.23 4.21 27.89
CA SER A 197 5.03 4.09 29.10
C SER A 197 5.63 5.42 29.56
N SER A 198 5.66 6.46 28.73
CA SER A 198 6.38 7.73 28.99
C SER A 198 5.81 8.53 30.17
N SER A 199 4.51 8.43 30.40
CA SER A 199 3.83 9.10 31.52
C SER A 199 4.34 8.70 32.88
N ARG A 200 4.89 7.48 33.02
CA ARG A 200 5.48 6.99 34.28
C ARG A 200 6.71 7.74 34.72
N PHE A 201 7.38 8.35 33.79
CA PHE A 201 8.57 9.15 34.03
C PHE A 201 8.25 10.63 34.21
N GLY A 202 6.96 11.01 34.26
CA GLY A 202 6.50 12.39 34.37
C GLY A 202 6.85 13.26 33.17
N VAL A 203 7.21 12.66 32.06
CA VAL A 203 7.62 13.40 30.83
C VAL A 203 6.40 13.84 30.01
N THR A 204 5.33 13.06 30.03
CA THR A 204 4.09 13.33 29.29
C THR A 204 2.86 13.07 30.18
N PRO A 205 1.68 13.61 29.85
CA PRO A 205 0.40 13.16 30.41
C PRO A 205 0.21 11.65 30.23
N VAL A 206 -0.70 11.08 31.03
CA VAL A 206 -1.06 9.65 30.90
C VAL A 206 -1.66 9.42 29.51
N LYS A 207 -1.13 8.43 28.82
CA LYS A 207 -1.57 8.02 27.49
C LYS A 207 -2.17 6.63 27.55
N HIS A 208 -3.24 6.42 26.80
CA HIS A 208 -4.02 5.19 26.84
C HIS A 208 -4.09 4.48 25.48
N ARG A 209 -3.99 5.25 24.38
CA ARG A 209 -4.16 4.71 23.03
C ARG A 209 -3.22 5.36 22.02
N VAL A 210 -2.48 4.53 21.32
CA VAL A 210 -1.69 4.90 20.14
C VAL A 210 -2.24 4.14 18.92
N ASP A 211 -2.70 4.90 17.91
CA ASP A 211 -3.11 4.29 16.64
C ASP A 211 -1.93 4.25 15.68
N ILE A 212 -1.79 3.15 14.96
CA ILE A 212 -0.76 2.96 13.94
C ILE A 212 -1.46 2.75 12.60
N VAL A 213 -1.06 3.54 11.60
CA VAL A 213 -1.58 3.46 10.23
C VAL A 213 -0.44 3.09 9.30
N HIS A 214 -0.62 2.01 8.56
CA HIS A 214 0.23 1.66 7.42
C HIS A 214 -0.47 2.03 6.12
N SER A 215 0.24 2.70 5.22
CA SER A 215 -0.27 3.04 3.89
C SER A 215 0.81 2.77 2.85
N GLU A 216 0.83 1.53 2.35
CA GLU A 216 1.79 1.09 1.36
C GLU A 216 1.11 0.87 0.00
N LEU A 217 1.45 1.71 -0.97
CA LEU A 217 0.90 1.68 -2.33
C LEU A 217 2.01 1.45 -3.35
N LEU A 218 2.57 0.24 -3.34
CA LEU A 218 3.73 -0.12 -4.15
C LEU A 218 3.42 -0.11 -5.65
N SER A 219 2.16 -0.38 -6.03
CA SER A 219 1.73 -0.31 -7.43
C SER A 219 1.85 1.10 -8.03
N ALA A 220 1.87 2.16 -7.20
CA ALA A 220 2.14 3.53 -7.66
C ALA A 220 3.55 3.71 -8.23
N HIS A 221 4.49 2.84 -7.89
CA HIS A 221 5.91 2.95 -8.23
C HIS A 221 6.42 1.88 -9.20
N ASN A 222 5.53 1.17 -9.86
CA ASN A 222 5.92 0.18 -10.87
C ASN A 222 6.76 0.82 -11.98
N ASN A 223 7.84 0.13 -12.36
CA ASN A 223 8.73 0.54 -13.44
C ASN A 223 8.68 -0.51 -14.58
N ILE A 224 7.76 -0.31 -15.52
CA ILE A 224 7.54 -1.25 -16.62
C ILE A 224 8.55 -1.16 -17.75
N VAL A 225 9.49 -0.20 -17.71
CA VAL A 225 10.56 -0.07 -18.73
C VAL A 225 11.86 -0.79 -18.32
N ASP A 226 11.92 -1.33 -17.12
CA ASP A 226 13.09 -2.00 -16.56
C ASP A 226 12.85 -3.51 -16.40
N ALA A 227 13.30 -4.30 -17.37
CA ALA A 227 13.14 -5.76 -17.39
C ALA A 227 14.29 -6.51 -16.68
N ARG A 228 15.01 -5.89 -15.73
CA ARG A 228 15.98 -6.58 -14.89
C ARG A 228 15.28 -7.47 -13.86
N ALA A 229 15.98 -8.54 -13.45
CA ALA A 229 15.43 -9.54 -12.53
C ALA A 229 14.90 -8.92 -11.22
N GLU A 230 15.66 -8.01 -10.63
CA GLU A 230 15.32 -7.36 -9.36
C GLU A 230 13.99 -6.59 -9.44
N ASN A 231 13.78 -5.89 -10.56
CA ASN A 231 12.54 -5.15 -10.77
C ASN A 231 11.35 -6.08 -11.01
N ILE A 232 11.53 -7.14 -11.79
CA ILE A 232 10.49 -8.16 -12.01
C ILE A 232 10.09 -8.81 -10.68
N ILE A 233 11.08 -9.23 -9.86
CA ILE A 233 10.82 -9.79 -8.54
C ILE A 233 10.03 -8.79 -7.67
N THR A 234 10.50 -7.56 -7.57
CA THR A 234 9.87 -6.51 -6.77
C THR A 234 8.41 -6.27 -7.20
N MET A 235 8.18 -6.07 -8.49
CA MET A 235 6.85 -5.81 -9.02
C MET A 235 5.88 -6.99 -8.90
N THR A 236 6.40 -8.22 -8.80
CA THR A 236 5.58 -9.42 -8.68
C THR A 236 5.41 -9.93 -7.25
N LEU A 237 6.22 -9.42 -6.32
CA LEU A 237 6.16 -9.73 -4.89
C LEU A 237 5.21 -8.80 -4.14
N PHE A 238 5.39 -7.49 -4.31
CA PHE A 238 4.70 -6.50 -3.49
C PHE A 238 3.25 -6.26 -3.94
N ALA A 239 2.45 -5.80 -2.98
CA ALA A 239 1.04 -5.45 -3.15
C ALA A 239 0.76 -4.13 -2.44
N ASP A 240 -0.43 -3.56 -2.66
CA ASP A 240 -0.91 -2.40 -1.93
C ASP A 240 -1.64 -2.84 -0.67
N GLY A 241 -1.42 -2.13 0.42
CA GLY A 241 -2.04 -2.41 1.70
C GLY A 241 -2.24 -1.15 2.52
N LEU A 242 -3.45 -0.99 3.03
CA LEU A 242 -3.78 0.04 4.01
C LEU A 242 -4.41 -0.65 5.21
N ILE A 243 -3.84 -0.41 6.38
CA ILE A 243 -4.35 -0.99 7.62
C ILE A 243 -4.09 -0.04 8.79
N LYS A 244 -5.07 0.04 9.67
CA LYS A 244 -4.95 0.67 10.98
C LYS A 244 -5.05 -0.40 12.07
N TYR A 245 -4.34 -0.19 13.16
CA TYR A 245 -4.54 -0.91 14.42
C TYR A 245 -4.15 -0.03 15.60
N SER A 246 -4.55 -0.42 16.80
CA SER A 246 -4.30 0.32 18.01
C SER A 246 -3.41 -0.46 18.98
N VAL A 247 -2.57 0.26 19.71
CA VAL A 247 -1.85 -0.21 20.88
C VAL A 247 -2.51 0.45 22.08
N LEU A 248 -3.11 -0.35 22.95
CA LEU A 248 -3.85 0.11 24.13
C LEU A 248 -3.10 -0.19 25.41
N SER A 249 -3.24 0.68 26.41
CA SER A 249 -2.91 0.34 27.80
C SER A 249 -3.91 -0.69 28.35
N GLU A 250 -3.51 -1.44 29.39
CA GLU A 250 -4.43 -2.37 30.07
C GLU A 250 -5.67 -1.67 30.64
N GLU A 251 -5.51 -0.46 31.16
CA GLU A 251 -6.61 0.33 31.69
C GLU A 251 -7.64 0.66 30.61
N GLU A 252 -7.18 1.08 29.44
CA GLU A 252 -8.05 1.41 28.30
C GLU A 252 -8.75 0.16 27.78
N LEU A 253 -8.05 -0.96 27.71
CA LEU A 253 -8.63 -2.24 27.31
C LEU A 253 -9.78 -2.65 28.26
N GLN A 254 -9.59 -2.47 29.56
CA GLN A 254 -10.63 -2.76 30.55
C GLN A 254 -11.80 -1.79 30.41
N ARG A 255 -11.55 -0.49 30.16
CA ARG A 255 -12.58 0.53 29.90
C ARG A 255 -13.45 0.18 28.70
N GLN A 256 -12.86 -0.38 27.66
CA GLN A 256 -13.58 -0.81 26.44
C GLN A 256 -14.29 -2.17 26.59
N GLY A 257 -14.37 -2.73 27.79
CA GLY A 257 -15.14 -3.95 28.09
C GLY A 257 -14.38 -5.26 27.93
N GLY A 258 -13.06 -5.22 27.83
CA GLY A 258 -12.21 -6.43 27.93
C GLY A 258 -12.31 -7.46 26.81
N MET A 259 -13.20 -7.28 25.84
CA MET A 259 -13.42 -8.22 24.74
C MET A 259 -12.86 -7.70 23.43
N ALA A 260 -11.54 -7.74 23.26
CA ALA A 260 -10.94 -7.69 21.95
C ALA A 260 -10.77 -9.13 21.44
N SER A 261 -11.56 -9.53 20.46
CA SER A 261 -11.35 -10.77 19.73
C SER A 261 -10.07 -10.64 18.90
N GLY A 262 -9.02 -11.34 19.28
CA GLY A 262 -7.74 -11.37 18.55
C GLY A 262 -6.58 -10.77 19.35
N PHE A 263 -6.19 -11.43 20.44
CA PHE A 263 -5.04 -11.00 21.23
C PHE A 263 -3.72 -11.61 20.72
N TRP A 264 -2.71 -10.75 20.55
CA TRP A 264 -1.30 -11.14 20.66
C TRP A 264 -0.74 -10.50 21.93
N ARG A 265 -0.37 -11.35 22.88
CA ARG A 265 0.40 -10.95 24.07
C ARG A 265 1.89 -11.06 23.79
#